data_e1d3651237262df221a735b93b78f1e8
#
_entry.id   e1d3651237262df221a735b93b78f1e8
#
_cell.length_a   1.000
_cell.length_b   1.000
_cell.length_c   1.000
_cell.angle_alpha   90.00
_cell.angle_beta   90.00
_cell.angle_gamma   90.00
#
_symmetry.space_group_name_H-M   'P 1'
#
loop_
_entity.id
_entity.type
_entity.pdbx_description
1 polymer ?
#
loop_
_entity_poly.entity_id
_entity_poly.type
_entity_poly.pdbx_seq_one_letter_code
_entity_poly.pdbx_strand_id
1 'polypeptide(L)'
;MKLHPYNLILITAIALSGWTMAADPTISSVAPEEALSRLKVGNERFAQSKVSTSKPVAARRAETAKEQHPFAIIVGCSDSRTAPEIIFDQNIGDLFVIRTAGNLVDDYALGSIEYAVDHLGTRLIVVLGHERCGAVSAALAGDSAPGHINSLVRDIQPAVTATKGKEGDALANAIHENDAEVAAKIRKQAELGELAAQVRIIEGYYDLDTGKVEWTEK
;
A
#
# COMPACT_ATOMS: atom_id res chain seq x y z
N MET A 1 -22.96 -10.64 -71.25
CA MET A 1 -21.74 -10.42 -70.44
C MET A 1 -22.08 -9.41 -69.40
N LYS A 2 -22.39 -9.85 -68.16
CA LYS A 2 -22.81 -8.95 -67.06
C LYS A 2 -21.64 -8.79 -66.10
N LEU A 3 -21.18 -7.54 -65.97
CA LEU A 3 -20.12 -7.15 -65.05
C LEU A 3 -20.69 -7.07 -63.63
N HIS A 4 -20.04 -7.76 -62.69
CA HIS A 4 -20.33 -7.68 -61.27
C HIS A 4 -19.63 -6.46 -60.66
N PRO A 5 -20.29 -5.67 -59.79
CA PRO A 5 -19.62 -4.58 -59.09
C PRO A 5 -18.82 -5.15 -57.90
N TYR A 6 -17.57 -4.76 -57.79
CA TYR A 6 -16.69 -5.03 -56.64
C TYR A 6 -17.19 -4.26 -55.42
N ASN A 7 -17.54 -4.98 -54.36
CA ASN A 7 -17.81 -4.42 -53.03
C ASN A 7 -16.48 -3.94 -52.43
N LEU A 8 -16.33 -2.62 -52.33
CA LEU A 8 -15.24 -1.98 -51.60
C LEU A 8 -15.56 -2.11 -50.08
N ILE A 9 -14.84 -3.00 -49.37
CA ILE A 9 -14.92 -3.11 -47.91
C ILE A 9 -14.11 -1.95 -47.35
N LEU A 10 -14.82 -0.94 -46.81
CA LEU A 10 -14.22 0.16 -46.04
C LEU A 10 -13.79 -0.39 -44.68
N ILE A 11 -12.50 -0.64 -44.53
CA ILE A 11 -11.93 -0.96 -43.21
C ILE A 11 -11.82 0.35 -42.41
N THR A 12 -12.80 0.63 -41.56
CA THR A 12 -12.70 1.70 -40.58
C THR A 12 -11.68 1.28 -39.53
N ALA A 13 -10.51 1.89 -39.56
CA ALA A 13 -9.52 1.81 -38.49
C ALA A 13 -10.12 2.46 -37.25
N ILE A 14 -10.51 1.66 -36.26
CA ILE A 14 -10.84 2.14 -34.92
C ILE A 14 -9.50 2.53 -34.28
N ALA A 15 -9.24 3.84 -34.24
CA ALA A 15 -8.16 4.37 -33.42
C ALA A 15 -8.49 4.06 -31.97
N LEU A 16 -7.72 3.13 -31.36
CA LEU A 16 -7.66 3.00 -29.92
C LEU A 16 -7.04 4.30 -29.40
N SER A 17 -7.90 5.25 -29.03
CA SER A 17 -7.49 6.38 -28.20
C SER A 17 -7.09 5.79 -26.85
N GLY A 18 -5.79 5.61 -26.63
CA GLY A 18 -5.26 5.29 -25.33
C GLY A 18 -5.76 6.34 -24.33
N TRP A 19 -6.35 5.91 -23.24
CA TRP A 19 -6.67 6.77 -22.11
C TRP A 19 -5.36 7.18 -21.44
N THR A 20 -4.70 8.18 -21.98
CA THR A 20 -3.69 8.93 -21.24
C THR A 20 -4.44 9.93 -20.37
N MET A 21 -4.91 9.50 -19.22
CA MET A 21 -5.31 10.42 -18.16
C MET A 21 -4.02 11.06 -17.64
N ALA A 22 -3.63 12.18 -18.21
CA ALA A 22 -2.55 12.97 -17.64
C ALA A 22 -2.93 13.34 -16.20
N ALA A 23 -2.01 13.14 -15.26
CA ALA A 23 -2.19 13.60 -13.88
C ALA A 23 -2.57 15.08 -13.92
N ASP A 24 -3.62 15.46 -13.18
CA ASP A 24 -4.03 16.86 -13.07
C ASP A 24 -2.88 17.66 -12.43
N PRO A 25 -2.25 18.61 -13.13
CA PRO A 25 -1.12 19.37 -12.60
C PRO A 25 -1.50 20.26 -11.40
N THR A 26 -2.78 20.35 -11.05
CA THR A 26 -3.28 21.10 -9.90
C THR A 26 -3.26 20.28 -8.59
N ILE A 27 -2.99 18.96 -8.64
CA ILE A 27 -2.90 18.13 -7.46
C ILE A 27 -1.55 18.41 -6.78
N SER A 28 -1.58 19.25 -5.73
CA SER A 28 -0.42 19.51 -4.88
C SER A 28 -0.10 18.26 -4.06
N SER A 29 0.90 17.49 -4.51
CA SER A 29 1.39 16.34 -3.74
C SER A 29 2.22 16.81 -2.55
N VAL A 30 1.95 16.22 -1.38
CA VAL A 30 2.84 16.40 -0.21
C VAL A 30 4.16 15.67 -0.52
N ALA A 31 5.30 16.34 -0.28
CA ALA A 31 6.61 15.72 -0.46
C ALA A 31 6.75 14.46 0.42
N PRO A 32 7.39 13.39 -0.06
CA PRO A 32 7.51 12.13 0.70
C PRO A 32 8.12 12.30 2.09
N GLU A 33 9.08 13.18 2.25
CA GLU A 33 9.76 13.47 3.52
C GLU A 33 8.81 14.16 4.52
N GLU A 34 7.99 15.08 4.04
CA GLU A 34 6.96 15.74 4.87
C GLU A 34 5.87 14.73 5.26
N ALA A 35 5.41 13.92 4.32
CA ALA A 35 4.44 12.85 4.56
C ALA A 35 4.95 11.88 5.63
N LEU A 36 6.20 11.42 5.53
CA LEU A 36 6.83 10.56 6.52
C LEU A 36 6.94 11.25 7.89
N SER A 37 7.31 12.50 7.91
CA SER A 37 7.38 13.29 9.17
C SER A 37 6.02 13.37 9.86
N ARG A 38 4.92 13.59 9.11
CA ARG A 38 3.56 13.58 9.65
C ARG A 38 3.19 12.24 10.28
N LEU A 39 3.54 11.12 9.63
CA LEU A 39 3.29 9.78 10.17
C LEU A 39 4.10 9.52 11.44
N LYS A 40 5.39 9.86 11.46
CA LYS A 40 6.27 9.71 12.63
C LYS A 40 5.73 10.49 13.83
N VAL A 41 5.41 11.75 13.65
CA VAL A 41 4.87 12.62 14.72
C VAL A 41 3.50 12.12 15.19
N GLY A 42 2.65 11.64 14.27
CA GLY A 42 1.36 11.08 14.61
C GLY A 42 1.49 9.80 15.44
N ASN A 43 2.40 8.89 15.05
CA ASN A 43 2.65 7.68 15.81
C ASN A 43 3.25 7.97 17.20
N GLU A 44 4.12 8.96 17.34
CA GLU A 44 4.61 9.37 18.66
C GLU A 44 3.46 9.84 19.57
N ARG A 45 2.49 10.60 19.05
CA ARG A 45 1.32 11.01 19.83
C ARG A 45 0.49 9.80 20.25
N PHE A 46 0.24 8.87 19.32
CA PHE A 46 -0.49 7.64 19.60
C PHE A 46 0.21 6.81 20.69
N ALA A 47 1.50 6.51 20.55
CA ALA A 47 2.28 5.73 21.51
C ALA A 47 2.34 6.38 22.91
N GLN A 48 2.27 7.72 22.99
CA GLN A 48 2.23 8.48 24.23
C GLN A 48 0.80 8.68 24.78
N SER A 49 -0.24 8.09 24.16
CA SER A 49 -1.65 8.34 24.51
C SER A 49 -2.06 9.82 24.47
N LYS A 50 -1.42 10.60 23.58
CA LYS A 50 -1.67 12.03 23.36
C LYS A 50 -2.33 12.28 22.01
N VAL A 51 -3.26 11.42 21.63
CA VAL A 51 -3.96 11.49 20.33
C VAL A 51 -4.63 12.86 20.17
N SER A 52 -4.34 13.48 19.06
CA SER A 52 -4.85 14.79 18.70
C SER A 52 -5.81 14.66 17.51
N THR A 53 -7.08 14.43 17.78
CA THR A 53 -8.09 14.60 16.73
C THR A 53 -8.21 16.10 16.44
N SER A 54 -7.44 16.57 15.47
CA SER A 54 -7.34 17.99 15.16
C SER A 54 -8.65 18.60 14.64
N LYS A 55 -9.57 17.78 14.11
CA LYS A 55 -10.88 18.22 13.61
C LYS A 55 -12.00 17.30 14.06
N PRO A 56 -13.19 17.86 14.40
CA PRO A 56 -14.38 17.02 14.60
C PRO A 56 -14.64 16.15 13.37
N VAL A 57 -14.94 14.87 13.59
CA VAL A 57 -15.17 13.88 12.51
C VAL A 57 -16.23 14.36 11.49
N ALA A 58 -17.28 15.02 11.96
CA ALA A 58 -18.34 15.54 11.09
C ALA A 58 -17.83 16.64 10.14
N ALA A 59 -16.98 17.53 10.62
CA ALA A 59 -16.38 18.59 9.80
C ALA A 59 -15.44 17.99 8.76
N ARG A 60 -14.56 17.06 9.18
CA ARG A 60 -13.63 16.41 8.25
C ARG A 60 -14.35 15.60 7.17
N ARG A 61 -15.40 14.86 7.53
CA ARG A 61 -16.24 14.15 6.59
C ARG A 61 -16.88 15.07 5.55
N ALA A 62 -17.36 16.24 5.97
CA ALA A 62 -17.95 17.23 5.07
C ALA A 62 -16.90 17.82 4.10
N GLU A 63 -15.69 18.09 4.58
CA GLU A 63 -14.57 18.58 3.76
C GLU A 63 -14.18 17.56 2.67
N THR A 64 -14.09 16.28 3.02
CA THR A 64 -13.62 15.20 2.12
C THR A 64 -14.72 14.55 1.28
N ALA A 65 -15.99 14.98 1.46
CA ALA A 65 -17.12 14.35 0.77
C ALA A 65 -17.10 14.48 -0.76
N LYS A 66 -16.44 15.48 -1.30
CA LYS A 66 -16.38 15.75 -2.75
C LYS A 66 -15.12 15.18 -3.40
N GLU A 67 -14.00 15.17 -2.68
CA GLU A 67 -12.70 14.78 -3.19
C GLU A 67 -11.79 14.30 -2.05
N GLN A 68 -10.74 13.56 -2.38
CA GLN A 68 -9.75 13.07 -1.44
C GLN A 68 -8.33 13.43 -1.86
N HIS A 69 -7.50 13.81 -0.90
CA HIS A 69 -6.10 14.17 -1.11
C HIS A 69 -5.22 13.49 -0.05
N PRO A 70 -5.10 12.14 -0.10
CA PRO A 70 -4.29 11.42 0.86
C PRO A 70 -2.81 11.76 0.66
N PHE A 71 -2.09 12.02 1.76
CA PHE A 71 -0.67 12.34 1.67
C PHE A 71 0.25 11.12 1.71
N ALA A 72 -0.27 9.93 2.10
CA ALA A 72 0.47 8.67 2.12
C ALA A 72 -0.43 7.47 1.78
N ILE A 73 0.16 6.47 1.13
CA ILE A 73 -0.43 5.14 0.93
C ILE A 73 0.12 4.23 2.02
N ILE A 74 -0.76 3.52 2.73
CA ILE A 74 -0.37 2.51 3.71
C ILE A 74 -0.80 1.14 3.22
N VAL A 75 0.17 0.27 2.97
CA VAL A 75 -0.05 -1.15 2.64
C VAL A 75 0.16 -1.94 3.92
N GLY A 76 -0.92 -2.25 4.61
CA GLY A 76 -0.89 -2.85 5.95
C GLY A 76 -1.62 -4.19 6.06
N CYS A 77 -1.51 -4.81 7.24
CA CYS A 77 -2.21 -6.04 7.53
C CYS A 77 -3.70 -5.79 7.81
N SER A 78 -4.55 -6.79 7.48
CA SER A 78 -5.97 -6.83 7.88
C SER A 78 -6.19 -7.08 9.37
N ASP A 79 -5.13 -7.28 10.15
CA ASP A 79 -5.20 -7.50 11.60
C ASP A 79 -5.97 -6.35 12.29
N SER A 80 -6.98 -6.70 13.09
CA SER A 80 -7.89 -5.72 13.70
C SER A 80 -7.22 -4.74 14.66
N ARG A 81 -5.99 -5.05 15.12
CA ARG A 81 -5.20 -4.22 16.03
C ARG A 81 -4.37 -3.15 15.32
N THR A 82 -4.34 -3.16 13.97
CA THR A 82 -3.43 -2.35 13.16
C THR A 82 -4.15 -1.37 12.24
N ALA A 83 -5.07 -0.58 12.78
CA ALA A 83 -5.78 0.46 12.01
C ALA A 83 -4.86 1.66 11.76
N PRO A 84 -4.41 1.90 10.50
CA PRO A 84 -3.38 2.91 10.22
C PRO A 84 -3.77 4.32 10.65
N GLU A 85 -5.02 4.73 10.43
CA GLU A 85 -5.49 6.07 10.81
C GLU A 85 -5.37 6.30 12.32
N ILE A 86 -5.56 5.25 13.12
CA ILE A 86 -5.43 5.32 14.59
C ILE A 86 -3.95 5.33 14.98
N ILE A 87 -3.15 4.39 14.44
CA ILE A 87 -1.72 4.24 14.76
C ILE A 87 -0.94 5.51 14.43
N PHE A 88 -1.31 6.18 13.33
CA PHE A 88 -0.64 7.39 12.88
C PHE A 88 -1.36 8.68 13.31
N ASP A 89 -2.42 8.59 14.12
CA ASP A 89 -3.21 9.73 14.57
C ASP A 89 -3.60 10.68 13.42
N GLN A 90 -4.23 10.10 12.38
CA GLN A 90 -4.65 10.80 11.17
C GLN A 90 -6.18 10.84 11.04
N ASN A 91 -6.68 11.79 10.26
CA ASN A 91 -8.11 11.98 10.04
C ASN A 91 -8.60 11.21 8.80
N ILE A 92 -9.92 11.18 8.64
CA ILE A 92 -10.58 10.69 7.42
C ILE A 92 -10.01 11.45 6.21
N GLY A 93 -9.56 10.72 5.18
CA GLY A 93 -9.05 11.25 3.92
C GLY A 93 -7.57 11.65 3.93
N ASP A 94 -6.86 11.49 5.05
CA ASP A 94 -5.43 11.79 5.14
C ASP A 94 -4.56 10.64 4.60
N LEU A 95 -5.03 9.38 4.71
CA LEU A 95 -4.34 8.20 4.26
C LEU A 95 -5.15 7.44 3.20
N PHE A 96 -4.45 6.85 2.23
CA PHE A 96 -4.99 5.86 1.32
C PHE A 96 -4.56 4.47 1.80
N VAL A 97 -5.52 3.67 2.29
CA VAL A 97 -5.21 2.45 3.04
C VAL A 97 -5.60 1.21 2.27
N ILE A 98 -4.63 0.31 2.06
CA ILE A 98 -4.78 -1.00 1.44
C ILE A 98 -4.44 -2.05 2.50
N ARG A 99 -5.34 -3.02 2.75
CA ARG A 99 -5.16 -4.00 3.81
C ARG A 99 -5.48 -5.41 3.34
N THR A 100 -4.49 -6.28 3.47
CA THR A 100 -4.60 -7.73 3.24
C THR A 100 -3.94 -8.47 4.40
N ALA A 101 -4.29 -9.73 4.65
CA ALA A 101 -3.59 -10.51 5.68
C ALA A 101 -2.11 -10.67 5.30
N GLY A 102 -1.20 -10.31 6.23
CA GLY A 102 0.24 -10.29 5.96
C GLY A 102 0.69 -9.17 5.02
N ASN A 103 -0.10 -8.08 4.90
CA ASN A 103 0.17 -6.89 4.03
C ASN A 103 0.63 -7.23 2.60
N LEU A 104 0.18 -8.38 2.09
CA LEU A 104 0.48 -8.83 0.72
C LEU A 104 -0.16 -7.93 -0.32
N VAL A 105 0.44 -7.85 -1.50
CA VAL A 105 -0.11 -7.12 -2.65
C VAL A 105 -0.39 -8.09 -3.80
N ASP A 106 -1.57 -7.95 -4.37
CA ASP A 106 -2.05 -8.60 -5.58
C ASP A 106 -2.34 -7.55 -6.66
N ASP A 107 -2.93 -7.95 -7.77
CA ASP A 107 -3.26 -7.03 -8.87
C ASP A 107 -4.22 -5.91 -8.44
N TYR A 108 -5.18 -6.20 -7.54
CA TYR A 108 -6.10 -5.17 -7.03
C TYR A 108 -5.38 -4.18 -6.10
N ALA A 109 -4.47 -4.66 -5.27
CA ALA A 109 -3.67 -3.81 -4.40
C ALA A 109 -2.70 -2.95 -5.23
N LEU A 110 -2.03 -3.53 -6.23
CA LEU A 110 -1.15 -2.79 -7.14
C LEU A 110 -1.91 -1.72 -7.92
N GLY A 111 -3.05 -2.07 -8.54
CA GLY A 111 -3.88 -1.09 -9.24
C GLY A 111 -4.42 0.03 -8.34
N SER A 112 -4.67 -0.28 -7.05
CA SER A 112 -5.05 0.74 -6.06
C SER A 112 -3.89 1.69 -5.74
N ILE A 113 -2.66 1.17 -5.65
CA ILE A 113 -1.45 1.97 -5.48
C ILE A 113 -1.24 2.90 -6.68
N GLU A 114 -1.32 2.34 -7.88
CA GLU A 114 -1.17 3.09 -9.14
C GLU A 114 -2.21 4.22 -9.22
N TYR A 115 -3.48 3.92 -8.91
CA TYR A 115 -4.53 4.92 -8.84
C TYR A 115 -4.21 6.06 -7.87
N ALA A 116 -3.73 5.74 -6.67
CA ALA A 116 -3.41 6.77 -5.68
C ALA A 116 -2.18 7.61 -6.08
N VAL A 117 -1.22 7.02 -6.78
CA VAL A 117 -0.05 7.75 -7.31
C VAL A 117 -0.45 8.62 -8.49
N ASP A 118 -1.17 8.07 -9.47
CA ASP A 118 -1.49 8.78 -10.72
C ASP A 118 -2.58 9.82 -10.56
N HIS A 119 -3.67 9.44 -9.87
CA HIS A 119 -4.87 10.29 -9.83
C HIS A 119 -5.00 11.12 -8.56
N LEU A 120 -4.40 10.69 -7.43
CA LEU A 120 -4.49 11.43 -6.17
C LEU A 120 -3.18 12.14 -5.82
N GLY A 121 -2.13 11.96 -6.61
CA GLY A 121 -0.85 12.64 -6.40
C GLY A 121 -0.06 12.19 -5.17
N THR A 122 -0.39 11.04 -4.58
CA THR A 122 0.30 10.54 -3.40
C THR A 122 1.70 10.04 -3.75
N ARG A 123 2.73 10.43 -2.98
CA ARG A 123 4.15 10.15 -3.31
C ARG A 123 4.89 9.34 -2.25
N LEU A 124 4.26 9.03 -1.11
CA LEU A 124 4.81 8.15 -0.09
C LEU A 124 3.99 6.86 -0.01
N ILE A 125 4.67 5.72 -0.09
CA ILE A 125 4.11 4.39 0.16
C ILE A 125 4.82 3.81 1.38
N VAL A 126 4.04 3.36 2.37
CA VAL A 126 4.52 2.67 3.55
C VAL A 126 4.02 1.23 3.53
N VAL A 127 4.93 0.26 3.50
CA VAL A 127 4.62 -1.14 3.79
C VAL A 127 4.71 -1.32 5.28
N LEU A 128 3.56 -1.57 5.93
CA LEU A 128 3.44 -1.60 7.38
C LEU A 128 3.20 -3.04 7.86
N GLY A 129 4.28 -3.70 8.27
CA GLY A 129 4.21 -4.95 9.04
C GLY A 129 3.88 -4.69 10.50
N HIS A 130 3.63 -5.76 11.25
CA HIS A 130 3.34 -5.63 12.68
C HIS A 130 3.77 -6.86 13.46
N GLU A 131 4.07 -6.64 14.72
CA GLU A 131 4.42 -7.68 15.67
C GLU A 131 3.33 -8.77 15.77
N ARG A 132 3.73 -10.01 15.95
CA ARG A 132 2.82 -11.17 16.11
C ARG A 132 1.79 -11.30 14.96
N CYS A 133 2.21 -11.07 13.71
CA CYS A 133 1.36 -11.24 12.54
C CYS A 133 0.94 -12.69 12.35
N GLY A 134 -0.38 -12.95 12.40
CA GLY A 134 -0.93 -14.31 12.29
C GLY A 134 -0.67 -14.98 10.94
N ALA A 135 -0.65 -14.21 9.85
CA ALA A 135 -0.40 -14.75 8.52
C ALA A 135 1.06 -15.22 8.35
N VAL A 136 2.02 -14.41 8.85
CA VAL A 136 3.45 -14.77 8.85
C VAL A 136 3.72 -15.92 9.81
N SER A 137 3.06 -15.94 10.99
CA SER A 137 3.15 -17.05 11.93
C SER A 137 2.67 -18.37 11.32
N ALA A 138 1.58 -18.36 10.56
CA ALA A 138 1.08 -19.54 9.86
C ALA A 138 2.07 -20.03 8.78
N ALA A 139 2.69 -19.13 8.03
CA ALA A 139 3.73 -19.47 7.07
C ALA A 139 4.98 -20.05 7.74
N LEU A 140 5.38 -19.49 8.89
CA LEU A 140 6.53 -19.95 9.67
C LEU A 140 6.30 -21.36 10.25
N ALA A 141 5.07 -21.69 10.65
CA ALA A 141 4.71 -23.03 11.14
C ALA A 141 4.84 -24.11 10.06
N GLY A 142 4.80 -23.73 8.78
CA GLY A 142 5.01 -24.64 7.64
C GLY A 142 3.86 -25.61 7.37
N ASP A 143 2.73 -25.46 8.05
CA ASP A 143 1.56 -26.31 7.87
C ASP A 143 0.77 -25.91 6.60
N SER A 144 0.15 -26.91 5.95
CA SER A 144 -0.80 -26.63 4.87
C SER A 144 -2.06 -25.96 5.45
N ALA A 145 -2.38 -24.77 4.98
CA ALA A 145 -3.57 -24.08 5.40
C ALA A 145 -4.78 -24.43 4.50
N PRO A 146 -6.00 -24.51 5.06
CA PRO A 146 -7.19 -24.84 4.28
C PRO A 146 -7.61 -23.68 3.35
N GLY A 147 -8.20 -24.03 2.21
CA GLY A 147 -8.83 -23.09 1.29
C GLY A 147 -7.91 -21.97 0.82
N HIS A 148 -8.42 -20.75 0.79
CA HIS A 148 -7.68 -19.56 0.33
C HIS A 148 -6.59 -19.06 1.29
N ILE A 149 -6.58 -19.50 2.56
CA ILE A 149 -5.50 -19.19 3.50
C ILE A 149 -4.16 -19.73 2.98
N ASN A 150 -4.20 -20.87 2.25
CA ASN A 150 -3.00 -21.45 1.63
C ASN A 150 -2.31 -20.49 0.65
N SER A 151 -3.05 -19.61 -0.03
CA SER A 151 -2.45 -18.60 -0.92
C SER A 151 -1.62 -17.59 -0.13
N LEU A 152 -2.09 -17.16 1.04
CA LEU A 152 -1.34 -16.25 1.91
C LEU A 152 -0.05 -16.91 2.40
N VAL A 153 -0.15 -18.14 2.91
CA VAL A 153 1.01 -18.91 3.39
C VAL A 153 2.05 -19.10 2.30
N ARG A 154 1.62 -19.50 1.10
CA ARG A 154 2.50 -19.67 -0.05
C ARG A 154 3.21 -18.36 -0.43
N ASP A 155 2.50 -17.25 -0.45
CA ASP A 155 3.05 -15.98 -0.90
C ASP A 155 3.98 -15.33 0.15
N ILE A 156 3.86 -15.73 1.44
CA ILE A 156 4.78 -15.33 2.52
C ILE A 156 5.98 -16.30 2.65
N GLN A 157 5.88 -17.53 2.13
CA GLN A 157 6.91 -18.57 2.30
C GLN A 157 8.32 -18.17 1.84
N PRO A 158 8.53 -17.35 0.80
CA PRO A 158 9.85 -16.84 0.43
C PRO A 158 10.53 -16.11 1.59
N ALA A 159 9.83 -15.19 2.26
CA ALA A 159 10.36 -14.43 3.40
C ALA A 159 10.77 -15.35 4.59
N VAL A 160 9.95 -16.35 4.88
CA VAL A 160 10.29 -17.39 5.89
C VAL A 160 11.55 -18.14 5.49
N THR A 161 11.67 -18.50 4.22
CA THR A 161 12.83 -19.23 3.70
C THR A 161 14.11 -18.39 3.76
N ALA A 162 14.04 -17.13 3.38
CA ALA A 162 15.16 -16.20 3.38
C ALA A 162 15.70 -15.89 4.80
N THR A 163 14.86 -16.04 5.81
CA THR A 163 15.24 -15.76 7.20
C THR A 163 15.59 -17.00 8.01
N LYS A 164 15.53 -18.18 7.41
CA LYS A 164 15.84 -19.44 8.09
C LYS A 164 17.26 -19.45 8.64
N GLY A 165 17.38 -19.63 9.96
CA GLY A 165 18.67 -19.68 10.67
C GLY A 165 19.27 -18.31 10.98
N LYS A 166 18.60 -17.19 10.72
CA LYS A 166 18.98 -15.88 11.24
C LYS A 166 18.85 -15.86 12.76
N GLU A 167 19.79 -15.19 13.44
CA GLU A 167 19.71 -14.98 14.90
C GLU A 167 18.52 -14.08 15.28
N GLY A 168 18.04 -14.22 16.52
CA GLY A 168 16.94 -13.43 17.06
C GLY A 168 15.59 -14.11 16.96
N ASP A 169 14.52 -13.33 17.01
CA ASP A 169 13.15 -13.83 16.91
C ASP A 169 12.79 -14.19 15.47
N ALA A 170 12.50 -15.48 15.23
CA ALA A 170 12.24 -15.98 13.90
C ALA A 170 10.99 -15.37 13.25
N LEU A 171 9.96 -15.07 14.05
CA LEU A 171 8.73 -14.45 13.54
C LEU A 171 8.96 -12.99 13.17
N ALA A 172 9.66 -12.23 14.02
CA ALA A 172 10.01 -10.85 13.73
C ALA A 172 10.89 -10.77 12.46
N ASN A 173 11.92 -11.63 12.35
CA ASN A 173 12.75 -11.71 11.16
C ASN A 173 11.95 -11.98 9.88
N ALA A 174 10.99 -12.91 9.94
CA ALA A 174 10.14 -13.24 8.80
C ALA A 174 9.17 -12.10 8.45
N ILE A 175 8.67 -11.34 9.44
CA ILE A 175 7.83 -10.17 9.21
C ILE A 175 8.62 -9.08 8.49
N HIS A 176 9.80 -8.71 8.98
CA HIS A 176 10.66 -7.71 8.34
C HIS A 176 11.03 -8.09 6.91
N GLU A 177 11.33 -9.37 6.65
CA GLU A 177 11.64 -9.83 5.31
C GLU A 177 10.41 -9.80 4.39
N ASN A 178 9.22 -10.18 4.90
CA ASN A 178 7.97 -10.07 4.16
C ASN A 178 7.67 -8.61 3.75
N ASP A 179 7.90 -7.66 4.66
CA ASP A 179 7.73 -6.23 4.36
C ASP A 179 8.69 -5.78 3.25
N ALA A 180 9.94 -6.22 3.31
CA ALA A 180 10.94 -5.92 2.29
C ALA A 180 10.58 -6.54 0.92
N GLU A 181 10.09 -7.80 0.90
CA GLU A 181 9.64 -8.46 -0.33
C GLU A 181 8.41 -7.78 -0.94
N VAL A 182 7.44 -7.37 -0.11
CA VAL A 182 6.27 -6.61 -0.55
C VAL A 182 6.69 -5.26 -1.13
N ALA A 183 7.58 -4.54 -0.47
CA ALA A 183 8.12 -3.27 -0.97
C ALA A 183 8.87 -3.47 -2.30
N ALA A 184 9.67 -4.53 -2.42
CA ALA A 184 10.36 -4.87 -3.66
C ALA A 184 9.38 -5.23 -4.79
N LYS A 185 8.29 -5.96 -4.47
CA LYS A 185 7.24 -6.29 -5.42
C LYS A 185 6.54 -5.03 -5.94
N ILE A 186 6.20 -4.07 -5.07
CA ILE A 186 5.62 -2.79 -5.48
C ILE A 186 6.58 -2.03 -6.40
N ARG A 187 7.86 -1.90 -6.03
CA ARG A 187 8.89 -1.23 -6.88
C ARG A 187 9.02 -1.85 -8.27
N LYS A 188 8.84 -3.16 -8.37
CA LYS A 188 9.04 -3.92 -9.62
C LYS A 188 7.80 -4.00 -10.50
N GLN A 189 6.63 -4.11 -9.89
CA GLN A 189 5.39 -4.49 -10.58
C GLN A 189 4.38 -3.35 -10.71
N ALA A 190 4.41 -2.33 -9.83
CA ALA A 190 3.54 -1.18 -10.01
C ALA A 190 3.97 -0.36 -11.25
N GLU A 191 3.02 -0.11 -12.15
CA GLU A 191 3.24 0.64 -13.37
C GLU A 191 3.13 2.15 -13.11
N LEU A 192 4.13 2.72 -12.42
CA LEU A 192 4.14 4.12 -12.00
C LEU A 192 4.71 5.08 -13.07
N GLY A 193 5.17 4.57 -14.21
CA GLY A 193 5.67 5.36 -15.31
C GLY A 193 6.74 6.38 -14.90
N GLU A 194 6.60 7.62 -15.37
CA GLU A 194 7.52 8.73 -15.05
C GLU A 194 7.45 9.16 -13.56
N LEU A 195 6.37 8.80 -12.86
CA LEU A 195 6.17 9.13 -11.45
C LEU A 195 6.99 8.24 -10.51
N ALA A 196 7.49 7.11 -10.98
CA ALA A 196 8.28 6.17 -10.17
C ALA A 196 9.46 6.84 -9.45
N ALA A 197 10.14 7.77 -10.12
CA ALA A 197 11.26 8.53 -9.54
C ALA A 197 10.86 9.53 -8.44
N GLN A 198 9.58 9.86 -8.34
CA GLN A 198 9.02 10.78 -7.35
C GLN A 198 8.39 10.05 -6.16
N VAL A 199 8.19 8.74 -6.27
CA VAL A 199 7.56 7.92 -5.23
C VAL A 199 8.63 7.34 -4.32
N ARG A 200 8.47 7.57 -3.02
CA ARG A 200 9.28 6.93 -1.97
C ARG A 200 8.53 5.75 -1.38
N ILE A 201 9.18 4.59 -1.30
CA ILE A 201 8.63 3.38 -0.68
C ILE A 201 9.51 3.02 0.50
N ILE A 202 8.90 2.96 1.69
CA ILE A 202 9.58 2.62 2.95
C ILE A 202 8.86 1.50 3.67
N GLU A 203 9.55 0.87 4.62
CA GLU A 203 9.01 -0.19 5.47
C GLU A 203 8.85 0.35 6.89
N GLY A 204 7.78 -0.07 7.57
CA GLY A 204 7.52 0.21 8.97
C GLY A 204 7.12 -1.06 9.70
N TYR A 205 7.58 -1.24 10.94
CA TYR A 205 7.20 -2.35 11.80
C TYR A 205 6.48 -1.81 13.04
N TYR A 206 5.21 -2.16 13.19
CA TYR A 206 4.38 -1.72 14.30
C TYR A 206 4.46 -2.71 15.46
N ASP A 207 5.00 -2.25 16.57
CA ASP A 207 5.07 -2.96 17.85
C ASP A 207 3.72 -2.82 18.58
N LEU A 208 3.07 -3.95 18.82
CA LEU A 208 1.73 -4.00 19.44
C LEU A 208 1.75 -3.67 20.93
N ASP A 209 2.87 -3.87 21.62
CA ASP A 209 2.99 -3.66 23.06
C ASP A 209 3.24 -2.18 23.38
N THR A 210 4.06 -1.51 22.58
CA THR A 210 4.45 -0.11 22.81
C THR A 210 3.64 0.88 22.00
N GLY A 211 3.00 0.44 20.93
CA GLY A 211 2.31 1.29 19.96
C GLY A 211 3.25 2.07 19.02
N LYS A 212 4.55 1.80 19.04
CA LYS A 212 5.53 2.47 18.21
C LYS A 212 5.69 1.80 16.85
N VAL A 213 6.04 2.61 15.86
CA VAL A 213 6.47 2.11 14.55
C VAL A 213 7.97 2.34 14.41
N GLU A 214 8.69 1.24 14.17
CA GLU A 214 10.10 1.27 13.76
C GLU A 214 10.18 1.42 12.26
N TRP A 215 11.08 2.28 11.77
CA TRP A 215 11.18 2.63 10.36
C TRP A 215 12.47 2.09 9.76
N THR A 216 12.35 1.41 8.62
CA THR A 216 13.50 1.01 7.80
C THR A 216 13.59 1.93 6.58
N GLU A 217 14.54 2.83 6.60
CA GLU A 217 14.85 3.77 5.52
C GLU A 217 16.09 3.25 4.77
N LYS A 218 15.86 2.59 3.62
CA LYS A 218 16.95 2.10 2.75
C LYS A 218 17.14 2.99 1.54
#